data_fd18c61497f982bd9acbcf69dde3bbed
#
_entry.id   fd18c61497f982bd9acbcf69dde3bbed
#
_cell.length_a   1.000
_cell.length_b   1.000
_cell.length_c   1.000
_cell.angle_alpha   90.00
_cell.angle_beta   90.00
_cell.angle_gamma   90.00
#
_symmetry.space_group_name_H-M   'P 1'
#
loop_
_entity.id
_entity.type
_entity.pdbx_description
1 polymer ?
#
loop_
_entity_poly.entity_id
_entity_poly.type
_entity_poly.pdbx_seq_one_letter_code
_entity_poly.pdbx_strand_id
1 'polypeptide(L)'
;MSNYQDRWQTVKVNVEEGIAWVTLNRPEKRNAMSPTLNREMIDVLETIELDQEAHVLVLTGEGESFSAGMDLKEYFREIDASPEIVQVKVRRDASTWQWKLLRHYAKPTIAMVNGWCFGGAFSPLVACDLAIAADESVFGLSEINWGIPPGNLVSKAMADTVGHREALYYIMTGETFTGTQAAKMGLVNRSVPLSKLREATRELAATLRDKNPVVVRAAKTGFKMCRELTWEQNEEYLYAKLDQAQQLDPEQGRAQGLKQFLDDKTIKPGLESYQR
;
A
#
# COMPACT_ATOMS: atom_id res chain seq x y z
N MET A 1 0.17 -1.05 -24.09
CA MET A 1 0.56 -1.87 -22.93
C MET A 1 2.02 -1.58 -22.62
N SER A 2 2.28 -0.96 -21.49
CA SER A 2 3.64 -0.70 -21.05
C SER A 2 4.31 -2.04 -20.75
N ASN A 3 5.39 -2.35 -21.48
CA ASN A 3 6.11 -3.61 -21.30
C ASN A 3 7.28 -3.39 -20.33
N TYR A 4 7.14 -3.89 -19.10
CA TYR A 4 8.17 -3.84 -18.06
C TYR A 4 8.86 -5.20 -17.88
N GLN A 5 8.72 -6.10 -18.82
CA GLN A 5 9.29 -7.44 -18.75
C GLN A 5 10.82 -7.36 -18.58
N ASP A 6 11.32 -8.07 -17.58
CA ASP A 6 12.74 -8.19 -17.25
C ASP A 6 13.50 -6.88 -16.96
N ARG A 7 12.79 -5.78 -16.69
CA ARG A 7 13.43 -4.51 -16.32
C ARG A 7 14.07 -4.58 -14.93
N TRP A 8 13.46 -5.30 -14.01
CA TRP A 8 13.93 -5.47 -12.63
C TRP A 8 14.20 -6.93 -12.32
N GLN A 9 15.19 -7.19 -11.49
CA GLN A 9 15.62 -8.54 -11.14
C GLN A 9 14.74 -9.17 -10.06
N THR A 10 14.35 -8.36 -9.05
CA THR A 10 13.65 -8.81 -7.84
C THR A 10 12.20 -8.36 -7.78
N VAL A 11 11.72 -7.68 -8.81
CA VAL A 11 10.33 -7.19 -8.91
C VAL A 11 9.82 -7.46 -10.32
N LYS A 12 8.59 -7.93 -10.43
CA LYS A 12 7.84 -8.02 -11.70
C LYS A 12 6.77 -6.95 -11.73
N VAL A 13 6.58 -6.34 -12.88
CA VAL A 13 5.50 -5.38 -13.11
C VAL A 13 4.73 -5.76 -14.36
N ASN A 14 3.41 -5.81 -14.23
CA ASN A 14 2.49 -5.98 -15.35
C ASN A 14 1.37 -4.93 -15.25
N VAL A 15 1.11 -4.21 -16.34
CA VAL A 15 0.00 -3.25 -16.40
C VAL A 15 -1.08 -3.82 -17.30
N GLU A 16 -2.24 -4.09 -16.72
CA GLU A 16 -3.41 -4.63 -17.41
C GLU A 16 -4.68 -3.91 -16.95
N GLU A 17 -5.53 -3.50 -17.85
CA GLU A 17 -6.81 -2.84 -17.55
C GLU A 17 -6.68 -1.63 -16.60
N GLY A 18 -5.60 -0.85 -16.72
CA GLY A 18 -5.34 0.31 -15.85
C GLY A 18 -4.82 -0.03 -14.46
N ILE A 19 -4.51 -1.30 -14.19
CA ILE A 19 -4.00 -1.79 -12.91
C ILE A 19 -2.54 -2.19 -13.09
N ALA A 20 -1.64 -1.56 -12.33
CA ALA A 20 -0.24 -1.96 -12.23
C ALA A 20 -0.07 -3.01 -11.13
N TRP A 21 0.15 -4.25 -11.52
CA TRP A 21 0.47 -5.36 -10.63
C TRP A 21 1.97 -5.36 -10.36
N VAL A 22 2.36 -4.92 -9.19
CA VAL A 22 3.76 -4.90 -8.72
C VAL A 22 3.97 -6.10 -7.80
N THR A 23 4.77 -7.04 -8.25
CA THR A 23 4.98 -8.33 -7.57
C THR A 23 6.41 -8.43 -7.07
N LEU A 24 6.60 -8.51 -5.75
CA LEU A 24 7.89 -8.83 -5.15
C LEU A 24 8.29 -10.24 -5.60
N ASN A 25 9.46 -10.39 -6.23
CA ASN A 25 9.83 -11.60 -6.96
C ASN A 25 11.14 -12.20 -6.46
N ARG A 26 11.14 -12.68 -5.23
CA ARG A 26 12.17 -13.51 -4.62
C ARG A 26 11.51 -14.69 -3.87
N PRO A 27 10.70 -15.52 -4.57
CA PRO A 27 9.89 -16.55 -3.91
C PRO A 27 10.73 -17.55 -3.12
N GLU A 28 11.96 -17.87 -3.58
CA GLU A 28 12.92 -18.74 -2.89
C GLU A 28 13.40 -18.18 -1.54
N LYS A 29 13.22 -16.89 -1.33
CA LYS A 29 13.49 -16.15 -0.07
C LYS A 29 12.20 -15.63 0.57
N ARG A 30 11.04 -16.16 0.17
CA ARG A 30 9.73 -15.68 0.62
C ARG A 30 9.57 -14.17 0.47
N ASN A 31 10.10 -13.64 -0.62
CA ASN A 31 10.07 -12.21 -0.95
C ASN A 31 10.68 -11.31 0.13
N ALA A 32 11.72 -11.79 0.83
CA ALA A 32 12.47 -10.99 1.79
C ALA A 32 13.12 -9.79 1.10
N MET A 33 13.02 -8.62 1.74
CA MET A 33 13.41 -7.32 1.21
C MET A 33 14.92 -7.11 1.39
N SER A 34 15.68 -7.38 0.32
CA SER A 34 17.12 -7.14 0.22
C SER A 34 17.43 -5.69 -0.14
N PRO A 35 18.69 -5.24 -0.02
CA PRO A 35 19.11 -3.93 -0.52
C PRO A 35 18.85 -3.72 -2.02
N THR A 36 18.95 -4.78 -2.83
CA THR A 36 18.63 -4.73 -4.27
C THR A 36 17.16 -4.50 -4.48
N LEU A 37 16.28 -5.32 -3.85
CA LEU A 37 14.84 -5.15 -3.94
C LEU A 37 14.40 -3.75 -3.47
N ASN A 38 14.97 -3.24 -2.39
CA ASN A 38 14.62 -1.90 -1.89
C ASN A 38 14.95 -0.79 -2.91
N ARG A 39 16.06 -0.89 -3.64
CA ARG A 39 16.42 0.07 -4.69
C ARG A 39 15.54 -0.07 -5.92
N GLU A 40 15.28 -1.30 -6.35
CA GLU A 40 14.39 -1.55 -7.50
C GLU A 40 12.98 -1.05 -7.23
N MET A 41 12.46 -1.24 -6.01
CA MET A 41 11.14 -0.73 -5.65
C MET A 41 11.02 0.79 -5.68
N ILE A 42 12.11 1.54 -5.43
CA ILE A 42 12.11 2.99 -5.63
C ILE A 42 11.89 3.30 -7.11
N ASP A 43 12.70 2.71 -8.00
CA ASP A 43 12.58 2.90 -9.46
C ASP A 43 11.23 2.42 -10.01
N VAL A 44 10.71 1.30 -9.50
CA VAL A 44 9.37 0.80 -9.85
C VAL A 44 8.29 1.83 -9.52
N LEU A 45 8.27 2.33 -8.29
CA LEU A 45 7.24 3.28 -7.86
C LEU A 45 7.30 4.58 -8.65
N GLU A 46 8.50 5.14 -8.84
CA GLU A 46 8.69 6.36 -9.63
C GLU A 46 8.29 6.14 -11.10
N THR A 47 8.64 5.00 -11.69
CA THR A 47 8.27 4.65 -13.07
C THR A 47 6.77 4.52 -13.25
N ILE A 48 6.10 3.76 -12.37
CA ILE A 48 4.65 3.51 -12.46
C ILE A 48 3.85 4.77 -12.10
N GLU A 49 4.37 5.65 -11.26
CA GLU A 49 3.69 6.91 -10.96
C GLU A 49 3.53 7.78 -12.21
N LEU A 50 4.51 7.76 -13.11
CA LEU A 50 4.50 8.51 -14.37
C LEU A 50 3.79 7.79 -15.52
N ASP A 51 3.52 6.49 -15.41
CA ASP A 51 2.85 5.70 -16.45
C ASP A 51 1.37 6.08 -16.58
N GLN A 52 0.97 6.62 -17.72
CA GLN A 52 -0.40 7.06 -17.99
C GLN A 52 -1.39 5.89 -18.13
N GLU A 53 -0.91 4.70 -18.43
CA GLU A 53 -1.74 3.50 -18.54
C GLU A 53 -2.07 2.88 -17.17
N ALA A 54 -1.32 3.22 -16.13
CA ALA A 54 -1.52 2.74 -14.77
C ALA A 54 -2.33 3.74 -13.94
N HIS A 55 -3.51 3.35 -13.48
CA HIS A 55 -4.40 4.18 -12.65
C HIS A 55 -4.41 3.76 -11.18
N VAL A 56 -4.19 2.48 -10.91
CA VAL A 56 -4.15 1.88 -9.56
C VAL A 56 -2.91 0.99 -9.47
N LEU A 57 -2.22 1.00 -8.34
CA LEU A 57 -1.11 0.09 -8.05
C LEU A 57 -1.56 -1.00 -7.09
N VAL A 58 -1.31 -2.25 -7.43
CA VAL A 58 -1.49 -3.41 -6.54
C VAL A 58 -0.11 -3.98 -6.21
N LEU A 59 0.24 -4.00 -4.93
CA LEU A 59 1.46 -4.60 -4.41
C LEU A 59 1.17 -6.01 -3.89
N THR A 60 1.93 -7.01 -4.33
CA THR A 60 1.80 -8.41 -3.90
C THR A 60 3.15 -9.12 -3.91
N GLY A 61 3.19 -10.40 -3.53
CA GLY A 61 4.37 -11.25 -3.61
C GLY A 61 4.19 -12.44 -4.53
N GLU A 62 5.25 -12.89 -5.16
CA GLU A 62 5.28 -14.12 -5.96
C GLU A 62 5.21 -15.36 -5.06
N GLY A 63 4.46 -16.37 -5.47
CA GLY A 63 4.35 -17.65 -4.76
C GLY A 63 3.53 -17.56 -3.47
N GLU A 64 4.03 -18.17 -2.39
CA GLU A 64 3.28 -18.39 -1.14
C GLU A 64 3.40 -17.25 -0.12
N SER A 65 4.04 -16.15 -0.45
CA SER A 65 4.33 -15.08 0.50
C SER A 65 4.08 -13.71 -0.09
N PHE A 66 3.48 -12.83 0.68
CA PHE A 66 3.58 -11.40 0.41
C PHE A 66 5.03 -10.95 0.61
N SER A 67 5.55 -11.05 1.82
CA SER A 67 6.97 -10.88 2.14
C SER A 67 7.29 -11.39 3.55
N ALA A 68 8.46 -12.02 3.71
CA ALA A 68 9.00 -12.42 5.01
C ALA A 68 9.66 -11.25 5.79
N GLY A 69 9.51 -10.01 5.30
CA GLY A 69 10.16 -8.85 5.93
C GLY A 69 11.56 -8.59 5.39
N MET A 70 12.42 -7.99 6.23
CA MET A 70 13.79 -7.67 5.81
C MET A 70 14.65 -8.92 5.67
N ASP A 71 15.51 -8.96 4.66
CA ASP A 71 16.44 -10.06 4.45
C ASP A 71 17.50 -10.09 5.57
N LEU A 72 17.45 -11.11 6.44
CA LEU A 72 18.32 -11.21 7.61
C LEU A 72 19.81 -11.34 7.23
N LYS A 73 20.12 -11.91 6.08
CA LYS A 73 21.49 -12.06 5.60
C LYS A 73 21.96 -10.79 4.89
N GLU A 74 21.26 -10.40 3.82
CA GLU A 74 21.71 -9.34 2.91
C GLU A 74 21.50 -7.94 3.51
N TYR A 75 20.40 -7.73 4.27
CA TYR A 75 20.09 -6.40 4.82
C TYR A 75 20.71 -6.16 6.21
N PHE A 76 20.84 -7.20 7.06
CA PHE A 76 21.45 -7.05 8.37
C PHE A 76 22.90 -7.53 8.37
N ARG A 77 23.15 -8.85 8.34
CA ARG A 77 24.49 -9.40 8.58
C ARG A 77 25.57 -8.82 7.66
N GLU A 78 25.29 -8.72 6.35
CA GLU A 78 26.28 -8.22 5.39
C GLU A 78 26.44 -6.71 5.47
N ILE A 79 25.35 -5.98 5.73
CA ILE A 79 25.38 -4.52 5.87
C ILE A 79 26.01 -4.07 7.18
N ASP A 80 25.79 -4.78 8.28
CA ASP A 80 26.43 -4.45 9.58
C ASP A 80 27.97 -4.50 9.50
N ALA A 81 28.52 -5.32 8.62
CA ALA A 81 29.96 -5.36 8.34
C ALA A 81 30.46 -4.27 7.38
N SER A 82 29.56 -3.46 6.81
CA SER A 82 29.90 -2.40 5.85
C SER A 82 30.20 -1.07 6.53
N PRO A 83 30.87 -0.13 5.84
CA PRO A 83 31.06 1.24 6.35
C PRO A 83 29.71 1.90 6.70
N GLU A 84 29.70 2.74 7.73
CA GLU A 84 28.50 3.42 8.24
C GLU A 84 27.69 4.12 7.13
N ILE A 85 28.35 4.80 6.20
CA ILE A 85 27.67 5.49 5.10
C ILE A 85 26.88 4.55 4.19
N VAL A 86 27.36 3.30 4.03
CA VAL A 86 26.65 2.25 3.28
C VAL A 86 25.41 1.79 4.06
N GLN A 87 25.56 1.57 5.37
CA GLN A 87 24.44 1.21 6.25
C GLN A 87 23.34 2.29 6.22
N VAL A 88 23.72 3.56 6.33
CA VAL A 88 22.80 4.72 6.27
C VAL A 88 22.05 4.73 4.93
N LYS A 89 22.78 4.52 3.81
CA LYS A 89 22.16 4.48 2.49
C LYS A 89 21.15 3.34 2.37
N VAL A 90 21.50 2.13 2.76
CA VAL A 90 20.63 0.95 2.68
C VAL A 90 19.35 1.13 3.52
N ARG A 91 19.47 1.66 4.73
CA ARG A 91 18.32 1.98 5.60
C ARG A 91 17.42 3.05 4.98
N ARG A 92 18.04 4.08 4.37
CA ARG A 92 17.31 5.13 3.68
C ARG A 92 16.55 4.60 2.46
N ASP A 93 17.17 3.76 1.63
CA ASP A 93 16.52 3.16 0.46
C ASP A 93 15.30 2.32 0.87
N ALA A 94 15.43 1.50 1.92
CA ALA A 94 14.33 0.75 2.50
C ALA A 94 13.17 1.66 2.95
N SER A 95 13.47 2.69 3.76
CA SER A 95 12.46 3.64 4.25
C SER A 95 11.80 4.43 3.12
N THR A 96 12.55 4.72 2.04
CA THR A 96 12.06 5.53 0.93
C THR A 96 10.90 4.86 0.22
N TRP A 97 11.01 3.59 -0.17
CA TRP A 97 9.91 2.94 -0.87
C TRP A 97 8.84 2.38 0.06
N GLN A 98 9.25 1.75 1.19
CA GLN A 98 8.32 1.03 2.07
C GLN A 98 7.27 1.92 2.70
N TRP A 99 7.58 3.21 2.83
CA TRP A 99 6.66 4.11 3.47
C TRP A 99 6.61 5.51 2.84
N LYS A 100 7.73 6.17 2.56
CA LYS A 100 7.70 7.58 2.11
C LYS A 100 7.00 7.72 0.75
N LEU A 101 7.38 6.90 -0.24
CA LEU A 101 6.74 6.92 -1.56
C LEU A 101 5.34 6.32 -1.50
N LEU A 102 5.16 5.11 -0.96
CA LEU A 102 3.84 4.45 -0.93
C LEU A 102 2.78 5.25 -0.18
N ARG A 103 3.11 5.78 1.01
CA ARG A 103 2.14 6.55 1.80
C ARG A 103 1.65 7.80 1.08
N HIS A 104 2.52 8.43 0.28
CA HIS A 104 2.21 9.66 -0.44
C HIS A 104 2.00 9.45 -1.94
N TYR A 105 1.89 8.19 -2.37
CA TYR A 105 1.77 7.84 -3.77
C TYR A 105 0.57 8.54 -4.42
N ALA A 106 0.77 9.11 -5.63
CA ALA A 106 -0.28 9.90 -6.27
C ALA A 106 -1.50 9.07 -6.68
N LYS A 107 -1.27 7.81 -7.08
CA LYS A 107 -2.33 6.87 -7.47
C LYS A 107 -2.82 6.05 -6.28
N PRO A 108 -4.05 5.53 -6.29
CA PRO A 108 -4.51 4.56 -5.30
C PRO A 108 -3.61 3.33 -5.23
N THR A 109 -3.35 2.83 -4.03
CA THR A 109 -2.52 1.66 -3.79
C THR A 109 -3.26 0.60 -2.99
N ILE A 110 -3.14 -0.67 -3.38
CA ILE A 110 -3.76 -1.82 -2.71
C ILE A 110 -2.67 -2.84 -2.38
N ALA A 111 -2.58 -3.26 -1.13
CA ALA A 111 -1.80 -4.43 -0.76
C ALA A 111 -2.66 -5.69 -0.95
N MET A 112 -2.23 -6.62 -1.79
CA MET A 112 -2.82 -7.94 -1.96
C MET A 112 -1.96 -8.96 -1.23
N VAL A 113 -2.36 -9.34 -0.01
CA VAL A 113 -1.58 -10.25 0.84
C VAL A 113 -1.96 -11.69 0.55
N ASN A 114 -1.13 -12.34 -0.24
CA ASN A 114 -1.37 -13.68 -0.77
C ASN A 114 -0.83 -14.83 0.10
N GLY A 115 -0.24 -14.53 1.27
CA GLY A 115 0.33 -15.55 2.15
C GLY A 115 1.09 -14.94 3.32
N TRP A 116 2.33 -15.39 3.55
CA TRP A 116 3.15 -14.95 4.68
C TRP A 116 3.47 -13.45 4.61
N CYS A 117 3.20 -12.74 5.71
CA CYS A 117 3.49 -11.31 5.88
C CYS A 117 4.13 -11.11 7.25
N PHE A 118 5.45 -10.91 7.29
CA PHE A 118 6.20 -10.90 8.54
C PHE A 118 7.06 -9.65 8.72
N GLY A 119 7.19 -9.22 9.97
CA GLY A 119 8.14 -8.20 10.40
C GLY A 119 8.07 -6.92 9.55
N GLY A 120 9.19 -6.56 8.94
CA GLY A 120 9.30 -5.35 8.09
C GLY A 120 8.27 -5.24 6.97
N ALA A 121 7.62 -6.34 6.56
CA ALA A 121 6.56 -6.34 5.54
C ALA A 121 5.30 -5.57 5.95
N PHE A 122 5.08 -5.34 7.25
CA PHE A 122 3.99 -4.51 7.74
C PHE A 122 4.13 -3.04 7.33
N SER A 123 5.35 -2.56 7.11
CA SER A 123 5.56 -1.17 6.67
C SER A 123 4.94 -0.90 5.29
N PRO A 124 5.27 -1.63 4.19
CA PRO A 124 4.62 -1.42 2.90
C PRO A 124 3.15 -1.85 2.89
N LEU A 125 2.74 -2.86 3.67
CA LEU A 125 1.34 -3.23 3.83
C LEU A 125 0.49 -2.03 4.27
N VAL A 126 0.86 -1.38 5.37
CA VAL A 126 0.10 -0.26 5.95
C VAL A 126 0.32 1.05 5.20
N ALA A 127 1.44 1.20 4.49
CA ALA A 127 1.66 2.36 3.63
C ALA A 127 0.75 2.38 2.41
N CYS A 128 0.30 1.22 1.91
CA CYS A 128 -0.77 1.16 0.91
C CYS A 128 -2.06 1.77 1.44
N ASP A 129 -2.91 2.29 0.55
CA ASP A 129 -4.16 2.94 0.93
C ASP A 129 -5.19 1.94 1.43
N LEU A 130 -5.26 0.78 0.78
CA LEU A 130 -6.17 -0.31 1.07
C LEU A 130 -5.43 -1.65 1.07
N ALA A 131 -6.03 -2.67 1.69
CA ALA A 131 -5.46 -4.01 1.72
C ALA A 131 -6.54 -5.09 1.69
N ILE A 132 -6.29 -6.17 0.95
CA ILE A 132 -7.07 -7.41 0.98
C ILE A 132 -6.10 -8.56 1.26
N ALA A 133 -6.49 -9.49 2.12
CA ALA A 133 -5.69 -10.68 2.42
C ALA A 133 -6.38 -11.97 1.99
N ALA A 134 -5.60 -13.02 1.74
CA ALA A 134 -6.16 -14.36 1.74
C ALA A 134 -6.54 -14.76 3.17
N ASP A 135 -7.65 -15.50 3.35
CA ASP A 135 -8.06 -16.03 4.65
C ASP A 135 -6.96 -16.87 5.29
N GLU A 136 -6.22 -17.59 4.44
CA GLU A 136 -5.10 -18.47 4.78
C GLU A 136 -3.79 -17.73 5.03
N SER A 137 -3.70 -16.43 4.76
CA SER A 137 -2.50 -15.64 5.01
C SER A 137 -2.10 -15.71 6.48
N VAL A 138 -0.80 -15.71 6.73
CA VAL A 138 -0.22 -15.75 8.08
C VAL A 138 0.57 -14.47 8.30
N PHE A 139 0.18 -13.74 9.31
CA PHE A 139 0.84 -12.51 9.75
C PHE A 139 1.61 -12.72 11.03
N GLY A 140 2.76 -12.08 11.19
CA GLY A 140 3.52 -12.19 12.42
C GLY A 140 4.53 -11.05 12.61
N LEU A 141 4.59 -10.58 13.85
CA LEU A 141 5.62 -9.63 14.33
C LEU A 141 6.66 -10.42 15.10
N SER A 142 7.39 -11.27 14.38
CA SER A 142 8.25 -12.29 14.96
C SER A 142 9.61 -11.77 15.45
N GLU A 143 9.90 -10.48 15.32
CA GLU A 143 11.17 -9.88 15.71
C GLU A 143 11.49 -10.14 17.20
N ILE A 144 10.49 -10.11 18.06
CA ILE A 144 10.66 -10.37 19.49
C ILE A 144 11.21 -11.79 19.77
N ASN A 145 10.86 -12.77 18.93
CA ASN A 145 11.33 -14.14 19.03
C ASN A 145 12.81 -14.29 18.65
N TRP A 146 13.38 -13.26 18.02
CA TRP A 146 14.80 -13.18 17.63
C TRP A 146 15.61 -12.26 18.55
N GLY A 147 15.01 -11.76 19.64
CA GLY A 147 15.65 -10.81 20.54
C GLY A 147 15.79 -9.39 19.96
N ILE A 148 14.95 -9.04 18.98
CA ILE A 148 14.96 -7.75 18.29
C ILE A 148 13.59 -7.09 18.49
N PRO A 149 13.51 -5.81 18.91
CA PRO A 149 12.23 -5.11 18.89
C PRO A 149 11.78 -4.86 17.43
N PRO A 150 10.45 -4.79 17.14
CA PRO A 150 9.96 -4.44 15.82
C PRO A 150 10.55 -3.10 15.35
N GLY A 151 11.38 -3.19 14.31
CA GLY A 151 12.14 -2.06 13.77
C GLY A 151 11.37 -1.23 12.76
N ASN A 152 12.02 -0.19 12.21
CA ASN A 152 11.47 0.72 11.23
C ASN A 152 10.12 1.30 11.71
N LEU A 153 9.09 1.25 10.87
CA LEU A 153 7.76 1.77 11.17
C LEU A 153 6.73 0.70 11.56
N VAL A 154 7.17 -0.53 11.84
CA VAL A 154 6.27 -1.65 12.14
C VAL A 154 5.36 -1.35 13.32
N SER A 155 5.92 -0.90 14.45
CA SER A 155 5.12 -0.53 15.63
C SER A 155 4.16 0.63 15.34
N LYS A 156 4.59 1.63 14.55
CA LYS A 156 3.73 2.75 14.12
C LYS A 156 2.60 2.27 13.21
N ALA A 157 2.92 1.38 12.25
CA ALA A 157 1.94 0.78 11.37
C ALA A 157 0.82 0.06 12.15
N MET A 158 1.20 -0.74 13.14
CA MET A 158 0.24 -1.40 14.03
C MET A 158 -0.58 -0.42 14.86
N ALA A 159 0.07 0.57 15.46
CA ALA A 159 -0.61 1.58 16.27
C ALA A 159 -1.64 2.43 15.49
N ASP A 160 -1.41 2.62 14.20
CA ASP A 160 -2.29 3.42 13.34
C ASP A 160 -3.48 2.62 12.79
N THR A 161 -3.40 1.29 12.74
CA THR A 161 -4.39 0.45 12.06
C THR A 161 -5.14 -0.52 12.98
N VAL A 162 -4.50 -0.97 14.06
CA VAL A 162 -5.02 -2.00 14.94
C VAL A 162 -5.29 -1.44 16.34
N GLY A 163 -6.26 -2.00 17.05
CA GLY A 163 -6.57 -1.63 18.42
C GLY A 163 -5.35 -1.81 19.34
N HIS A 164 -5.17 -0.88 20.29
CA HIS A 164 -3.99 -0.81 21.16
C HIS A 164 -3.66 -2.16 21.85
N ARG A 165 -4.66 -2.85 22.40
CA ARG A 165 -4.47 -4.13 23.11
C ARG A 165 -4.05 -5.26 22.18
N GLU A 166 -4.65 -5.33 21.02
CA GLU A 166 -4.35 -6.36 20.00
C GLU A 166 -2.96 -6.11 19.40
N ALA A 167 -2.64 -4.84 19.09
CA ALA A 167 -1.31 -4.49 18.59
C ALA A 167 -0.21 -4.89 19.59
N LEU A 168 -0.34 -4.52 20.88
CA LEU A 168 0.62 -4.88 21.91
C LEU A 168 0.71 -6.40 22.13
N TYR A 169 -0.42 -7.11 22.07
CA TYR A 169 -0.44 -8.56 22.23
C TYR A 169 0.50 -9.21 21.20
N TYR A 170 0.28 -8.96 19.92
CA TYR A 170 1.08 -9.58 18.85
C TYR A 170 2.54 -9.07 18.83
N ILE A 171 2.79 -7.81 19.13
CA ILE A 171 4.15 -7.25 19.23
C ILE A 171 4.94 -7.91 20.37
N MET A 172 4.31 -8.15 21.53
CA MET A 172 4.99 -8.65 22.72
C MET A 172 5.08 -10.17 22.76
N THR A 173 4.10 -10.88 22.20
CA THR A 173 4.09 -12.34 22.20
C THR A 173 4.81 -12.94 21.01
N GLY A 174 4.87 -12.21 19.88
CA GLY A 174 5.38 -12.74 18.61
C GLY A 174 4.49 -13.84 18.02
N GLU A 175 3.25 -13.99 18.52
CA GLU A 175 2.28 -14.93 17.96
C GLU A 175 1.84 -14.52 16.56
N THR A 176 1.40 -15.49 15.79
CA THR A 176 0.88 -15.27 14.44
C THR A 176 -0.64 -15.17 14.45
N PHE A 177 -1.19 -14.55 13.41
CA PHE A 177 -2.63 -14.45 13.18
C PHE A 177 -2.97 -14.63 11.70
N THR A 178 -4.21 -15.00 11.42
CA THR A 178 -4.69 -15.30 10.06
C THR A 178 -5.17 -14.06 9.32
N GLY A 179 -5.41 -14.20 8.00
CA GLY A 179 -6.04 -13.14 7.19
C GLY A 179 -7.41 -12.74 7.69
N THR A 180 -8.21 -13.71 8.17
CA THR A 180 -9.51 -13.44 8.76
C THR A 180 -9.42 -12.63 10.07
N GLN A 181 -8.42 -12.91 10.89
CA GLN A 181 -8.14 -12.13 12.11
C GLN A 181 -7.62 -10.73 11.75
N ALA A 182 -6.75 -10.61 10.74
CA ALA A 182 -6.27 -9.31 10.24
C ALA A 182 -7.43 -8.41 9.78
N ALA A 183 -8.41 -8.97 9.08
CA ALA A 183 -9.61 -8.25 8.67
C ALA A 183 -10.48 -7.83 9.87
N LYS A 184 -10.68 -8.73 10.84
CA LYS A 184 -11.43 -8.42 12.06
C LYS A 184 -10.78 -7.31 12.89
N MET A 185 -9.46 -7.24 12.95
CA MET A 185 -8.71 -6.21 13.68
C MET A 185 -8.61 -4.87 12.91
N GLY A 186 -8.99 -4.83 11.63
CA GLY A 186 -8.88 -3.64 10.80
C GLY A 186 -7.49 -3.42 10.18
N LEU A 187 -6.59 -4.40 10.25
CA LEU A 187 -5.28 -4.33 9.59
C LEU A 187 -5.42 -4.38 8.06
N VAL A 188 -6.40 -5.15 7.57
CA VAL A 188 -6.81 -5.18 6.16
C VAL A 188 -8.31 -4.88 6.04
N ASN A 189 -8.76 -4.39 4.89
CA ASN A 189 -10.16 -4.03 4.68
C ASN A 189 -11.09 -5.25 4.71
N ARG A 190 -10.63 -6.37 4.15
CA ARG A 190 -11.34 -7.65 4.15
C ARG A 190 -10.39 -8.80 3.86
N SER A 191 -10.83 -10.03 4.17
CA SER A 191 -10.17 -11.24 3.70
C SER A 191 -11.13 -12.08 2.85
N VAL A 192 -10.57 -12.90 1.99
CA VAL A 192 -11.29 -13.83 1.12
C VAL A 192 -10.45 -15.11 0.95
N PRO A 193 -11.02 -16.26 0.57
CA PRO A 193 -10.23 -17.44 0.23
C PRO A 193 -9.13 -17.11 -0.82
N LEU A 194 -7.95 -17.70 -0.68
CA LEU A 194 -6.80 -17.45 -1.57
C LEU A 194 -7.18 -17.55 -3.05
N SER A 195 -8.00 -18.55 -3.41
CA SER A 195 -8.48 -18.76 -4.77
C SER A 195 -9.32 -17.61 -5.34
N LYS A 196 -9.83 -16.71 -4.49
CA LYS A 196 -10.64 -15.53 -4.84
C LYS A 196 -9.90 -14.21 -4.68
N LEU A 197 -8.68 -14.24 -4.11
CA LEU A 197 -7.97 -13.04 -3.72
C LEU A 197 -7.67 -12.11 -4.90
N ARG A 198 -7.16 -12.64 -6.01
CA ARG A 198 -6.83 -11.83 -7.20
C ARG A 198 -8.07 -11.20 -7.82
N GLU A 199 -9.17 -11.96 -7.91
CA GLU A 199 -10.45 -11.46 -8.43
C GLU A 199 -11.01 -10.33 -7.55
N ALA A 200 -11.09 -10.56 -6.23
CA ALA A 200 -11.56 -9.56 -5.28
C ALA A 200 -10.71 -8.27 -5.28
N THR A 201 -9.39 -8.42 -5.49
CA THR A 201 -8.48 -7.27 -5.59
C THR A 201 -8.68 -6.51 -6.91
N ARG A 202 -8.90 -7.23 -8.03
CA ARG A 202 -9.20 -6.63 -9.33
C ARG A 202 -10.49 -5.82 -9.29
N GLU A 203 -11.55 -6.35 -8.69
CA GLU A 203 -12.83 -5.64 -8.52
C GLU A 203 -12.67 -4.34 -7.73
N LEU A 204 -11.91 -4.39 -6.62
CA LEU A 204 -11.61 -3.19 -5.84
C LEU A 204 -10.78 -2.18 -6.63
N ALA A 205 -9.76 -2.64 -7.35
CA ALA A 205 -8.93 -1.79 -8.20
C ALA A 205 -9.75 -1.16 -9.33
N ALA A 206 -10.64 -1.91 -9.99
CA ALA A 206 -11.55 -1.38 -11.00
C ALA A 206 -12.47 -0.30 -10.42
N THR A 207 -13.02 -0.51 -9.22
CA THR A 207 -13.83 0.50 -8.52
C THR A 207 -13.05 1.81 -8.33
N LEU A 208 -11.77 1.74 -7.96
CA LEU A 208 -10.92 2.92 -7.77
C LEU A 208 -10.52 3.57 -9.08
N ARG A 209 -10.19 2.77 -10.11
CA ARG A 209 -9.83 3.22 -11.46
C ARG A 209 -10.95 4.06 -12.08
N ASP A 210 -12.19 3.63 -11.87
CA ASP A 210 -13.37 4.25 -12.48
C ASP A 210 -13.80 5.55 -11.77
N LYS A 211 -13.14 5.93 -10.67
CA LYS A 211 -13.32 7.23 -10.02
C LYS A 211 -12.44 8.31 -10.65
N ASN A 212 -12.84 9.57 -10.51
CA ASN A 212 -12.02 10.71 -10.93
C ASN A 212 -10.67 10.71 -10.19
N PRO A 213 -9.52 10.60 -10.90
CA PRO A 213 -8.21 10.41 -10.27
C PRO A 213 -7.76 11.62 -9.45
N VAL A 214 -8.14 12.83 -9.85
CA VAL A 214 -7.80 14.07 -9.11
C VAL A 214 -8.55 14.10 -7.78
N VAL A 215 -9.82 13.75 -7.80
CA VAL A 215 -10.67 13.73 -6.60
C VAL A 215 -10.21 12.62 -5.63
N VAL A 216 -9.93 11.42 -6.13
CA VAL A 216 -9.42 10.31 -5.29
C VAL A 216 -8.08 10.68 -4.66
N ARG A 217 -7.15 11.27 -5.42
CA ARG A 217 -5.87 11.74 -4.89
C ARG A 217 -6.05 12.79 -3.80
N ALA A 218 -6.91 13.79 -4.01
CA ALA A 218 -7.19 14.82 -3.03
C ALA A 218 -7.81 14.24 -1.76
N ALA A 219 -8.79 13.34 -1.90
CA ALA A 219 -9.47 12.69 -0.78
C ALA A 219 -8.51 11.85 0.08
N LYS A 220 -7.70 10.98 -0.54
CA LYS A 220 -6.73 10.15 0.21
C LYS A 220 -5.65 10.99 0.90
N THR A 221 -5.14 12.03 0.22
CA THR A 221 -4.13 12.93 0.80
C THR A 221 -4.72 13.71 1.97
N GLY A 222 -5.92 14.25 1.80
CA GLY A 222 -6.64 14.94 2.86
C GLY A 222 -6.83 14.04 4.09
N PHE A 223 -7.36 12.85 3.91
CA PHE A 223 -7.56 11.89 5.00
C PHE A 223 -6.26 11.54 5.76
N LYS A 224 -5.16 11.28 5.02
CA LYS A 224 -3.87 10.94 5.65
C LYS A 224 -3.32 12.08 6.49
N MET A 225 -3.53 13.34 6.07
CA MET A 225 -3.13 14.52 6.83
C MET A 225 -4.02 14.80 8.04
N CYS A 226 -5.30 14.44 8.01
CA CYS A 226 -6.24 14.64 9.12
C CYS A 226 -5.76 14.04 10.45
N ARG A 227 -4.96 12.97 10.41
CA ARG A 227 -4.42 12.30 11.61
C ARG A 227 -3.22 13.02 12.23
N GLU A 228 -2.64 13.96 11.50
CA GLU A 228 -1.42 14.69 11.90
C GLU A 228 -1.70 16.14 12.32
N LEU A 229 -2.89 16.68 11.99
CA LEU A 229 -3.26 18.08 12.14
C LEU A 229 -4.34 18.29 13.23
N THR A 230 -4.43 19.48 13.82
CA THR A 230 -5.56 19.88 14.68
C THR A 230 -6.83 20.07 13.87
N TRP A 231 -7.98 20.26 14.54
CA TRP A 231 -9.26 20.51 13.87
C TRP A 231 -9.22 21.77 13.00
N GLU A 232 -8.67 22.85 13.53
CA GLU A 232 -8.57 24.14 12.83
C GLU A 232 -7.62 24.05 11.62
N GLN A 233 -6.48 23.39 11.79
CA GLN A 233 -5.55 23.16 10.70
C GLN A 233 -6.15 22.25 9.62
N ASN A 234 -6.95 21.25 10.02
CA ASN A 234 -7.65 20.38 9.07
C ASN A 234 -8.70 21.11 8.26
N GLU A 235 -9.47 22.01 8.88
CA GLU A 235 -10.47 22.80 8.19
C GLU A 235 -9.83 23.59 7.05
N GLU A 236 -8.81 24.38 7.34
CA GLU A 236 -8.07 25.16 6.33
C GLU A 236 -7.45 24.28 5.25
N TYR A 237 -6.79 23.18 5.68
CA TYR A 237 -6.14 22.28 4.75
C TYR A 237 -7.13 21.59 3.79
N LEU A 238 -8.27 21.13 4.30
CA LEU A 238 -9.27 20.42 3.48
C LEU A 238 -10.00 21.37 2.53
N TYR A 239 -10.27 22.64 2.91
CA TYR A 239 -10.78 23.63 1.97
C TYR A 239 -9.77 23.92 0.85
N ALA A 240 -8.51 24.13 1.19
CA ALA A 240 -7.47 24.31 0.19
C ALA A 240 -7.34 23.10 -0.74
N LYS A 241 -7.50 21.87 -0.22
CA LYS A 241 -7.49 20.65 -1.03
C LYS A 241 -8.71 20.53 -1.95
N LEU A 242 -9.87 20.95 -1.48
CA LEU A 242 -11.08 20.99 -2.31
C LEU A 242 -10.91 21.96 -3.49
N ASP A 243 -10.44 23.18 -3.23
CA ASP A 243 -10.20 24.18 -4.26
C ASP A 243 -9.12 23.74 -5.25
N GLN A 244 -8.02 23.16 -4.74
CA GLN A 244 -6.97 22.59 -5.58
C GLN A 244 -7.50 21.48 -6.49
N ALA A 245 -8.33 20.59 -5.96
CA ALA A 245 -8.91 19.51 -6.76
C ALA A 245 -9.80 20.06 -7.88
N GLN A 246 -10.62 21.07 -7.59
CA GLN A 246 -11.48 21.71 -8.60
C GLN A 246 -10.66 22.39 -9.71
N GLN A 247 -9.55 23.04 -9.35
CA GLN A 247 -8.67 23.70 -10.34
C GLN A 247 -7.88 22.71 -11.21
N LEU A 248 -7.47 21.60 -10.63
CA LEU A 248 -6.63 20.60 -11.30
C LEU A 248 -7.43 19.53 -12.05
N ASP A 249 -8.76 19.48 -11.87
CA ASP A 249 -9.60 18.47 -12.51
C ASP A 249 -9.97 18.85 -13.95
N PRO A 250 -9.36 18.25 -14.98
CA PRO A 250 -9.66 18.55 -16.37
C PRO A 250 -11.06 18.06 -16.78
N GLU A 251 -11.64 17.11 -16.03
CA GLU A 251 -12.96 16.55 -16.28
C GLU A 251 -14.09 17.42 -15.73
N GLN A 252 -13.77 18.42 -14.90
CA GLN A 252 -14.77 19.21 -14.19
C GLN A 252 -15.82 18.35 -13.45
N GLY A 253 -15.37 17.27 -12.81
CA GLY A 253 -16.22 16.22 -12.24
C GLY A 253 -17.28 16.75 -11.27
N ARG A 254 -16.98 17.82 -10.49
CA ARG A 254 -17.97 18.46 -9.61
C ARG A 254 -19.13 19.03 -10.42
N ALA A 255 -18.86 19.77 -11.50
CA ALA A 255 -19.89 20.37 -12.33
C ALA A 255 -20.73 19.29 -13.03
N GLN A 256 -20.09 18.26 -13.58
CA GLN A 256 -20.77 17.11 -14.20
C GLN A 256 -21.65 16.37 -13.19
N GLY A 257 -21.12 16.03 -12.02
CA GLY A 257 -21.85 15.33 -10.98
C GLY A 257 -23.07 16.11 -10.49
N LEU A 258 -22.92 17.42 -10.25
CA LEU A 258 -24.03 18.28 -9.85
C LEU A 258 -25.10 18.37 -10.94
N LYS A 259 -24.72 18.51 -12.21
CA LYS A 259 -25.65 18.51 -13.33
C LYS A 259 -26.42 17.21 -13.43
N GLN A 260 -25.73 16.07 -13.43
CA GLN A 260 -26.36 14.74 -13.50
C GLN A 260 -27.31 14.49 -12.33
N PHE A 261 -26.98 15.01 -11.14
CA PHE A 261 -27.84 14.84 -9.97
C PHE A 261 -29.01 15.85 -9.91
N LEU A 262 -28.75 17.15 -10.10
CA LEU A 262 -29.75 18.21 -9.89
C LEU A 262 -30.65 18.43 -11.12
N ASP A 263 -30.04 18.41 -12.31
CA ASP A 263 -30.72 18.79 -13.55
C ASP A 263 -31.21 17.55 -14.32
N ASP A 264 -30.29 16.65 -14.67
CA ASP A 264 -30.59 15.47 -15.50
C ASP A 264 -31.27 14.35 -14.69
N LYS A 265 -31.09 14.31 -13.37
CA LYS A 265 -31.61 13.29 -12.43
C LYS A 265 -31.26 11.85 -12.83
N THR A 266 -30.09 11.68 -13.40
CA THR A 266 -29.60 10.38 -13.90
C THR A 266 -28.86 9.57 -12.84
N ILE A 267 -28.48 10.19 -11.71
CA ILE A 267 -27.78 9.52 -10.60
C ILE A 267 -28.49 9.77 -9.27
N LYS A 268 -28.35 8.80 -8.37
CA LYS A 268 -28.82 8.90 -6.98
C LYS A 268 -27.62 9.08 -6.05
N PRO A 269 -27.51 10.19 -5.30
CA PRO A 269 -26.36 10.42 -4.42
C PRO A 269 -26.22 9.33 -3.38
N GLY A 270 -24.96 8.95 -3.13
CA GLY A 270 -24.61 7.90 -2.18
C GLY A 270 -24.83 6.47 -2.67
N LEU A 271 -25.54 6.27 -3.79
CA LEU A 271 -25.79 4.94 -4.36
C LEU A 271 -25.07 4.73 -5.71
N GLU A 272 -24.87 5.79 -6.47
CA GLU A 272 -24.32 5.74 -7.82
C GLU A 272 -23.22 6.78 -7.99
N SER A 273 -22.27 6.49 -8.88
CA SER A 273 -21.25 7.46 -9.30
C SER A 273 -21.74 8.25 -10.51
N TYR A 274 -21.31 9.51 -10.61
CA TYR A 274 -21.52 10.23 -11.85
C TYR A 274 -20.76 9.56 -13.01
N GLN A 275 -21.31 9.62 -14.20
CA GLN A 275 -20.70 9.07 -15.40
C GLN A 275 -19.68 10.06 -15.95
N ARG A 276 -18.44 9.59 -16.09
CA ARG A 276 -17.29 10.34 -16.61
C ARG A 276 -17.31 10.36 -18.13
#